data_60f3a0ce9160f51bff9585120e982535
#
_entry.id   60f3a0ce9160f51bff9585120e982535
#
_cell.length_a   1.000
_cell.length_b   1.000
_cell.length_c   1.000
_cell.angle_alpha   90.00
_cell.angle_beta   90.00
_cell.angle_gamma   90.00
#
_symmetry.space_group_name_H-M   'P 1'
#
loop_
_entity.id
_entity.type
_entity.pdbx_description
1 polymer ?
#
loop_
_entity_poly.entity_id
_entity_poly.type
_entity_poly.pdbx_seq_one_letter_code
_entity_poly.pdbx_strand_id
1 'polypeptide(L)'
;MNISVPEAALRLGKSQATIRRLLAGGQIAGQKVGGRWIVHAEKLPHLPSVSTAAGADRPRIDVRLALRQLRRTDIRDLWVPDVLKWEDYAQEPSEVLAAAQAKCSTGQSDEVIVVNIPKGPHLSRAGSLLSLEDRIAYHALCATFAEKAERRLSDRVYSSRLNANQRAGLFKSGIDQWKKFNETTNREVRTAGPWMAKTDLVSYFETISHKVLFEELTLLQVPEDIKRPLRELLRGWRFETQHGIPIGPDASRLLGNIFMMRVDETMLDEGWNYWRYMDDIRIIANSEREVVRALRRLEVLCRTRGLLLSSPKTKVGEYPMGEATDDDSLDLADYFFRNGLDEARKAIRKILHSSLLDKSIKTRHARFALVRLGALVDRAVLAKILRRLDRLKEASPESALYLRSFISETALQQEITAYLAGPGEPGVEEYQQAWLLAAMLEVLGDPPREWIIYAWRITQDANNPSYLRNLAANLVALGKDPEHLAWLRKTAIENYNPALVRGTLVALARAGELRQPIVDSAVSRHTQLRCTAEYLRSRASLPSLIQVGLWSRVREVSNT
;
A
#
# COMPACT_ATOMS: atom_id res chain seq x y z
N MET A 1 -33.92 -17.84 27.49
CA MET A 1 -32.89 -18.26 26.49
C MET A 1 -31.54 -17.73 26.94
N ASN A 2 -30.50 -18.58 26.93
CA ASN A 2 -29.15 -18.18 27.35
C ASN A 2 -28.31 -17.79 26.13
N ILE A 3 -27.61 -16.67 26.22
CA ILE A 3 -26.76 -16.17 25.13
C ILE A 3 -25.33 -15.89 25.63
N SER A 4 -24.39 -15.84 24.73
CA SER A 4 -23.00 -15.52 25.03
C SER A 4 -22.78 -14.02 25.30
N VAL A 5 -21.68 -13.66 25.95
CA VAL A 5 -21.29 -12.24 26.14
C VAL A 5 -21.14 -11.48 24.80
N PRO A 6 -20.52 -12.05 23.75
CA PRO A 6 -20.48 -11.43 22.45
C PRO A 6 -21.87 -11.13 21.87
N GLU A 7 -22.79 -12.06 21.99
CA GLU A 7 -24.16 -11.90 21.51
C GLU A 7 -24.94 -10.86 22.31
N ALA A 8 -24.76 -10.82 23.63
CA ALA A 8 -25.34 -9.79 24.49
C ALA A 8 -24.76 -8.40 24.19
N ALA A 9 -23.47 -8.33 23.88
CA ALA A 9 -22.79 -7.09 23.46
C ALA A 9 -23.40 -6.56 22.17
N LEU A 10 -23.65 -7.44 21.20
CA LEU A 10 -24.31 -7.12 19.94
C LEU A 10 -25.74 -6.59 20.18
N ARG A 11 -26.54 -7.31 20.98
CA ARG A 11 -27.94 -6.93 21.28
C ARG A 11 -28.06 -5.62 22.03
N LEU A 12 -27.10 -5.28 22.88
CA LEU A 12 -27.12 -4.06 23.68
C LEU A 12 -26.29 -2.91 23.09
N GLY A 13 -25.64 -3.09 21.93
CA GLY A 13 -24.81 -2.07 21.32
C GLY A 13 -23.62 -1.63 22.21
N LYS A 14 -23.10 -2.53 23.06
CA LYS A 14 -22.04 -2.25 24.03
C LYS A 14 -20.83 -3.15 23.79
N SER A 15 -19.65 -2.71 24.24
CA SER A 15 -18.45 -3.57 24.20
C SER A 15 -18.60 -4.80 25.10
N GLN A 16 -17.94 -5.91 24.77
CA GLN A 16 -17.94 -7.12 25.60
C GLN A 16 -17.39 -6.85 27.00
N ALA A 17 -16.36 -5.98 27.12
CA ALA A 17 -15.82 -5.55 28.40
C ALA A 17 -16.88 -4.84 29.25
N THR A 18 -17.68 -3.99 28.62
CA THR A 18 -18.82 -3.33 29.28
C THR A 18 -19.86 -4.35 29.74
N ILE A 19 -20.20 -5.35 28.90
CA ILE A 19 -21.14 -6.43 29.29
C ILE A 19 -20.62 -7.24 30.47
N ARG A 20 -19.32 -7.61 30.48
CA ARG A 20 -18.73 -8.33 31.61
C ARG A 20 -18.73 -7.51 32.89
N ARG A 21 -18.46 -6.19 32.81
CA ARG A 21 -18.55 -5.29 33.95
C ARG A 21 -19.99 -5.19 34.49
N LEU A 22 -20.97 -5.11 33.60
CA LEU A 22 -22.39 -5.05 33.97
C LEU A 22 -22.86 -6.39 34.58
N LEU A 23 -22.37 -7.54 34.11
CA LEU A 23 -22.61 -8.85 34.68
C LEU A 23 -21.96 -8.99 36.07
N ALA A 24 -20.71 -8.58 36.21
CA ALA A 24 -19.99 -8.61 37.48
C ALA A 24 -20.61 -7.69 38.52
N GLY A 25 -21.16 -6.54 38.07
CA GLY A 25 -21.91 -5.58 38.90
C GLY A 25 -23.38 -5.93 39.11
N GLY A 26 -23.87 -7.06 38.61
CA GLY A 26 -25.29 -7.47 38.74
C GLY A 26 -26.30 -6.62 37.98
N GLN A 27 -25.85 -5.73 37.12
CA GLN A 27 -26.71 -4.83 36.32
C GLN A 27 -27.33 -5.53 35.10
N ILE A 28 -26.78 -6.66 34.70
CA ILE A 28 -27.34 -7.58 33.70
C ILE A 28 -27.38 -8.98 34.31
N ALA A 29 -28.50 -9.67 34.10
CA ALA A 29 -28.68 -11.03 34.64
C ALA A 29 -27.85 -12.03 33.82
N GLY A 30 -27.03 -12.80 34.51
CA GLY A 30 -26.23 -13.88 33.94
C GLY A 30 -25.51 -14.67 35.02
N GLN A 31 -24.93 -15.79 34.63
CA GLN A 31 -24.18 -16.66 35.53
C GLN A 31 -22.84 -17.09 34.93
N LYS A 32 -21.88 -17.39 35.77
CA LYS A 32 -20.58 -17.88 35.34
C LYS A 32 -20.55 -19.41 35.40
N VAL A 33 -20.41 -20.06 34.25
CA VAL A 33 -20.34 -21.52 34.11
C VAL A 33 -19.03 -21.88 33.44
N GLY A 34 -18.22 -22.74 34.07
CA GLY A 34 -16.93 -23.14 33.53
C GLY A 34 -15.98 -21.99 33.23
N GLY A 35 -16.00 -20.93 34.06
CA GLY A 35 -15.18 -19.73 33.86
C GLY A 35 -15.73 -18.73 32.83
N ARG A 36 -16.80 -19.03 32.10
CA ARG A 36 -17.42 -18.18 31.10
C ARG A 36 -18.74 -17.59 31.56
N TRP A 37 -19.00 -16.31 31.24
CA TRP A 37 -20.28 -15.70 31.49
C TRP A 37 -21.34 -16.17 30.48
N ILE A 38 -22.49 -16.58 30.99
CA ILE A 38 -23.73 -16.83 30.22
C ILE A 38 -24.73 -15.76 30.62
N VAL A 39 -25.32 -15.09 29.63
CA VAL A 39 -26.25 -13.96 29.82
C VAL A 39 -27.69 -14.47 29.63
N HIS A 40 -28.59 -14.14 30.53
CA HIS A 40 -30.02 -14.45 30.42
C HIS A 40 -30.72 -13.46 29.50
N ALA A 41 -30.93 -13.82 28.22
CA ALA A 41 -31.49 -12.97 27.18
C ALA A 41 -32.86 -12.39 27.53
N GLU A 42 -33.66 -13.15 28.29
CA GLU A 42 -35.01 -12.75 28.71
C GLU A 42 -35.03 -11.62 29.73
N LYS A 43 -33.94 -11.45 30.44
CA LYS A 43 -33.75 -10.41 31.46
C LYS A 43 -32.86 -9.25 30.98
N LEU A 44 -32.52 -9.23 29.68
CA LEU A 44 -31.87 -8.06 29.11
C LEU A 44 -32.90 -6.93 29.02
N PRO A 45 -32.52 -5.68 29.36
CA PRO A 45 -33.41 -4.56 29.12
C PRO A 45 -33.78 -4.58 27.64
N HIS A 46 -35.09 -4.62 27.36
CA HIS A 46 -35.60 -4.44 25.99
C HIS A 46 -35.12 -3.05 25.54
N LEU A 47 -34.13 -3.03 24.64
CA LEU A 47 -34.02 -1.88 23.77
C LEU A 47 -35.38 -1.79 23.04
N PRO A 48 -36.00 -0.58 22.98
CA PRO A 48 -37.17 -0.40 22.14
C PRO A 48 -36.82 -1.04 20.80
N SER A 49 -37.70 -1.93 20.33
CA SER A 49 -37.57 -2.54 19.00
C SER A 49 -37.16 -1.39 18.10
N VAL A 50 -35.97 -1.49 17.46
CA VAL A 50 -35.62 -0.55 16.41
C VAL A 50 -36.78 -0.72 15.44
N SER A 51 -37.76 0.18 15.56
CA SER A 51 -38.75 0.37 14.52
C SER A 51 -37.90 0.48 13.27
N THR A 52 -38.25 -0.28 12.27
CA THR A 52 -37.81 -0.04 10.90
C THR A 52 -38.29 1.36 10.56
N ALA A 53 -37.59 2.35 11.12
CA ALA A 53 -37.71 3.73 10.72
C ALA A 53 -37.23 3.73 9.28
N ALA A 54 -38.17 3.70 8.38
CA ALA A 54 -38.00 4.11 7.00
C ALA A 54 -37.43 5.52 7.07
N GLY A 55 -36.08 5.65 7.13
CA GLY A 55 -35.39 6.91 7.35
C GLY A 55 -34.05 6.80 8.10
N ALA A 56 -33.63 5.60 8.50
CA ALA A 56 -32.24 5.44 8.97
C ALA A 56 -31.30 5.83 7.82
N ASP A 57 -30.54 6.89 8.05
CA ASP A 57 -29.62 7.52 7.13
C ASP A 57 -28.77 6.44 6.44
N ARG A 58 -29.14 6.10 5.19
CA ARG A 58 -28.40 5.09 4.41
C ARG A 58 -26.96 5.60 4.30
N PRO A 59 -25.95 4.80 4.63
CA PRO A 59 -24.58 5.26 4.57
C PRO A 59 -24.31 5.81 3.17
N ARG A 60 -24.04 7.12 3.10
CA ARG A 60 -23.87 7.82 1.83
C ARG A 60 -22.53 7.42 1.23
N ILE A 61 -22.57 6.77 0.08
CA ILE A 61 -21.38 6.49 -0.72
C ILE A 61 -20.96 7.81 -1.38
N ASP A 62 -19.77 8.31 -1.05
CA ASP A 62 -19.24 9.56 -1.58
C ASP A 62 -17.95 9.31 -2.38
N VAL A 63 -18.10 9.06 -3.68
CA VAL A 63 -16.97 8.82 -4.60
C VAL A 63 -16.07 10.07 -4.78
N ARG A 64 -16.63 11.28 -4.59
CA ARG A 64 -15.85 12.53 -4.68
C ARG A 64 -14.93 12.68 -3.47
N LEU A 65 -15.42 12.40 -2.28
CA LEU A 65 -14.60 12.37 -1.07
C LEU A 65 -13.55 11.26 -1.16
N ALA A 66 -13.93 10.08 -1.65
CA ALA A 66 -13.00 8.96 -1.87
C ALA A 66 -11.84 9.35 -2.79
N LEU A 67 -12.11 9.95 -3.95
CA LEU A 67 -11.05 10.44 -4.86
C LEU A 67 -10.13 11.45 -4.17
N ARG A 68 -10.68 12.41 -3.42
CA ARG A 68 -9.88 13.39 -2.67
C ARG A 68 -8.97 12.74 -1.63
N GLN A 69 -9.46 11.74 -0.92
CA GLN A 69 -8.69 10.98 0.07
C GLN A 69 -7.57 10.17 -0.60
N LEU A 70 -7.90 9.41 -1.66
CA LEU A 70 -6.93 8.62 -2.43
C LEU A 70 -5.77 9.47 -2.98
N ARG A 71 -6.05 10.65 -3.48
CA ARG A 71 -5.04 11.58 -4.00
C ARG A 71 -4.03 12.06 -2.96
N ARG A 72 -4.40 12.04 -1.69
CA ARG A 72 -3.52 12.49 -0.60
C ARG A 72 -2.60 11.40 -0.08
N THR A 73 -3.03 10.15 -0.11
CA THR A 73 -2.30 9.05 0.52
C THR A 73 -2.06 7.90 -0.44
N ASP A 74 -3.10 7.34 -1.02
CA ASP A 74 -3.09 6.04 -1.68
C ASP A 74 -2.45 6.07 -3.08
N ILE A 75 -2.78 7.06 -3.91
CA ILE A 75 -2.24 7.20 -5.29
C ILE A 75 -0.77 7.65 -5.31
N ARG A 76 -0.28 8.24 -4.24
CA ARG A 76 1.11 8.72 -4.16
C ARG A 76 2.14 7.61 -3.96
N ASP A 77 1.73 6.49 -3.36
CA ASP A 77 2.58 5.36 -3.01
C ASP A 77 2.30 4.15 -3.92
N LEU A 78 2.15 4.38 -5.24
CA LEU A 78 1.98 3.30 -6.21
C LEU A 78 3.24 2.42 -6.31
N TRP A 79 3.02 1.14 -6.58
CA TRP A 79 4.11 0.17 -6.75
C TRP A 79 5.02 0.47 -7.94
N VAL A 80 4.44 1.02 -9.00
CA VAL A 80 5.14 1.34 -10.26
C VAL A 80 4.87 2.78 -10.67
N PRO A 81 5.78 3.42 -11.43
CA PRO A 81 5.57 4.77 -11.93
C PRO A 81 4.35 4.84 -12.86
N ASP A 82 3.53 5.87 -12.69
CA ASP A 82 2.49 6.23 -13.65
C ASP A 82 3.00 7.35 -14.58
N VAL A 83 2.66 7.28 -15.87
CA VAL A 83 3.16 8.19 -16.91
C VAL A 83 2.77 9.67 -16.73
N LEU A 84 1.75 9.96 -15.91
CA LEU A 84 1.31 11.31 -15.53
C LEU A 84 1.22 11.50 -14.01
N LYS A 85 1.59 10.49 -13.20
CA LYS A 85 1.41 10.49 -11.74
C LYS A 85 -0.04 10.77 -11.32
N TRP A 86 -0.98 10.37 -12.14
CA TRP A 86 -2.40 10.62 -11.93
C TRP A 86 -2.77 12.12 -11.84
N GLU A 87 -1.90 13.02 -12.31
CA GLU A 87 -2.18 14.47 -12.31
C GLU A 87 -3.32 14.86 -13.25
N ASP A 88 -3.57 14.07 -14.29
CA ASP A 88 -4.70 14.20 -15.18
C ASP A 88 -6.06 14.01 -14.50
N TYR A 89 -6.08 13.36 -13.35
CA TYR A 89 -7.26 13.23 -12.49
C TYR A 89 -7.29 14.28 -11.35
N ALA A 90 -6.48 15.33 -11.47
CA ALA A 90 -6.38 16.36 -10.43
C ALA A 90 -7.65 17.23 -10.30
N GLN A 91 -8.35 17.48 -11.40
CA GLN A 91 -9.69 18.04 -11.40
C GLN A 91 -10.69 16.90 -11.26
N GLU A 92 -11.88 17.13 -10.73
CA GLU A 92 -12.88 16.09 -10.53
C GLU A 92 -13.36 15.52 -11.88
N PRO A 93 -12.86 14.35 -12.34
CA PRO A 93 -13.21 13.80 -13.64
C PRO A 93 -14.61 13.18 -13.55
N SER A 94 -15.60 13.82 -14.18
CA SER A 94 -17.01 13.44 -14.09
C SER A 94 -17.28 12.01 -14.55
N GLU A 95 -16.63 11.59 -15.63
CA GLU A 95 -16.80 10.26 -16.22
C GLU A 95 -16.23 9.16 -15.34
N VAL A 96 -15.05 9.37 -14.77
CA VAL A 96 -14.40 8.44 -13.83
C VAL A 96 -15.24 8.31 -12.54
N LEU A 97 -15.73 9.43 -12.02
CA LEU A 97 -16.59 9.41 -10.84
C LEU A 97 -17.95 8.72 -11.11
N ALA A 98 -18.53 8.93 -12.30
CA ALA A 98 -19.75 8.23 -12.70
C ALA A 98 -19.52 6.72 -12.84
N ALA A 99 -18.42 6.30 -13.46
CA ALA A 99 -18.04 4.90 -13.56
C ALA A 99 -17.80 4.27 -12.17
N ALA A 100 -17.07 4.96 -11.29
CA ALA A 100 -16.84 4.52 -9.92
C ALA A 100 -18.17 4.40 -9.13
N GLN A 101 -19.10 5.34 -9.30
CA GLN A 101 -20.42 5.28 -8.67
C GLN A 101 -21.24 4.08 -9.18
N ALA A 102 -21.18 3.78 -10.48
CA ALA A 102 -21.82 2.59 -11.04
C ALA A 102 -21.23 1.30 -10.44
N LYS A 103 -19.90 1.23 -10.29
CA LYS A 103 -19.21 0.10 -9.66
C LYS A 103 -19.59 -0.07 -8.17
N CYS A 104 -19.83 1.02 -7.45
CA CYS A 104 -20.37 0.95 -6.09
C CYS A 104 -21.74 0.28 -6.00
N SER A 105 -22.51 0.29 -7.07
CA SER A 105 -23.84 -0.34 -7.12
C SER A 105 -23.79 -1.78 -7.64
N THR A 106 -22.98 -2.03 -8.67
CA THR A 106 -22.89 -3.32 -9.37
C THR A 106 -21.86 -4.26 -8.76
N GLY A 107 -20.73 -3.74 -8.28
CA GLY A 107 -19.57 -4.52 -7.87
C GLY A 107 -18.76 -5.05 -9.06
N GLN A 108 -19.05 -4.63 -10.28
CA GLN A 108 -18.29 -5.06 -11.46
C GLN A 108 -16.90 -4.43 -11.44
N SER A 109 -15.86 -5.26 -11.35
CA SER A 109 -14.45 -4.84 -11.35
C SER A 109 -13.87 -4.83 -12.76
N ASP A 110 -12.82 -4.02 -12.94
CA ASP A 110 -11.91 -4.17 -14.06
C ASP A 110 -10.88 -5.28 -13.75
N GLU A 111 -10.08 -5.63 -14.76
CA GLU A 111 -8.96 -6.54 -14.57
C GLU A 111 -7.91 -5.95 -13.63
N VAL A 112 -7.46 -6.73 -12.64
CA VAL A 112 -6.37 -6.35 -11.75
C VAL A 112 -5.02 -6.70 -12.39
N ILE A 113 -4.11 -5.74 -12.40
CA ILE A 113 -2.73 -6.01 -12.80
C ILE A 113 -1.92 -6.38 -11.56
N VAL A 114 -1.34 -7.57 -11.57
CA VAL A 114 -0.44 -8.01 -10.50
C VAL A 114 0.96 -7.49 -10.79
N VAL A 115 1.53 -6.77 -9.82
CA VAL A 115 2.91 -6.29 -9.85
C VAL A 115 3.75 -7.16 -8.94
N ASN A 116 4.71 -7.89 -9.48
CA ASN A 116 5.62 -8.73 -8.72
C ASN A 116 6.72 -7.86 -8.08
N ILE A 117 6.48 -7.42 -6.84
CA ILE A 117 7.42 -6.56 -6.10
C ILE A 117 8.47 -7.45 -5.44
N PRO A 118 9.75 -7.30 -5.75
CA PRO A 118 10.80 -8.12 -5.17
C PRO A 118 10.78 -8.10 -3.63
N LYS A 119 10.97 -9.27 -3.03
CA LYS A 119 11.05 -9.47 -1.59
C LYS A 119 12.13 -10.49 -1.25
N GLY A 120 13.24 -10.02 -0.76
CA GLY A 120 14.44 -10.84 -0.64
C GLY A 120 15.04 -11.20 -2.01
N PRO A 121 16.01 -12.10 -2.04
CA PRO A 121 16.78 -12.38 -3.26
C PRO A 121 16.02 -13.20 -4.31
N HIS A 122 14.94 -13.92 -3.94
CA HIS A 122 14.34 -14.96 -4.79
C HIS A 122 12.82 -14.94 -4.84
N LEU A 123 12.16 -14.13 -4.03
CA LEU A 123 10.71 -14.09 -3.94
C LEU A 123 10.16 -12.72 -4.31
N SER A 124 8.87 -12.65 -4.58
CA SER A 124 8.14 -11.41 -4.78
C SER A 124 6.87 -11.35 -3.92
N ARG A 125 6.36 -10.15 -3.77
CA ARG A 125 5.04 -9.86 -3.21
C ARG A 125 4.13 -9.42 -4.35
N ALA A 126 2.94 -9.97 -4.44
CA ALA A 126 1.93 -9.62 -5.43
C ALA A 126 1.24 -8.28 -5.08
N GLY A 127 1.81 -7.17 -5.49
CA GLY A 127 1.15 -5.86 -5.41
C GLY A 127 -0.02 -5.79 -6.39
N SER A 128 -1.12 -5.15 -6.00
CA SER A 128 -2.30 -5.02 -6.86
C SER A 128 -2.39 -3.61 -7.42
N LEU A 129 -2.41 -3.49 -8.75
CA LEU A 129 -2.66 -2.24 -9.45
C LEU A 129 -4.09 -2.27 -9.98
N LEU A 130 -4.98 -1.59 -9.28
CA LEU A 130 -6.39 -1.44 -9.65
C LEU A 130 -6.55 -0.25 -10.60
N SER A 131 -7.59 -0.29 -11.46
CA SER A 131 -8.02 0.92 -12.18
C SER A 131 -8.40 2.02 -11.17
N LEU A 132 -8.40 3.27 -11.63
CA LEU A 132 -8.76 4.38 -10.73
C LEU A 132 -10.22 4.28 -10.30
N GLU A 133 -11.10 3.87 -11.19
CA GLU A 133 -12.53 3.68 -10.94
C GLU A 133 -12.79 2.60 -9.88
N ASP A 134 -12.11 1.47 -10.00
CA ASP A 134 -12.16 0.39 -9.02
C ASP A 134 -11.62 0.84 -7.66
N ARG A 135 -10.52 1.57 -7.67
CA ARG A 135 -9.88 2.08 -6.46
C ARG A 135 -10.78 3.07 -5.72
N ILE A 136 -11.44 3.98 -6.46
CA ILE A 136 -12.41 4.93 -5.91
C ILE A 136 -13.62 4.18 -5.34
N ALA A 137 -14.20 3.23 -6.08
CA ALA A 137 -15.36 2.46 -5.64
C ALA A 137 -15.06 1.65 -4.39
N TYR A 138 -13.92 0.95 -4.37
CA TYR A 138 -13.45 0.16 -3.23
C TYR A 138 -13.28 1.02 -1.97
N HIS A 139 -12.61 2.17 -2.13
CA HIS A 139 -12.40 3.11 -1.04
C HIS A 139 -13.72 3.71 -0.54
N ALA A 140 -14.61 4.15 -1.44
CA ALA A 140 -15.89 4.76 -1.10
C ALA A 140 -16.81 3.78 -0.35
N LEU A 141 -16.87 2.51 -0.78
CA LEU A 141 -17.62 1.47 -0.08
C LEU A 141 -17.07 1.25 1.33
N CYS A 142 -15.76 1.11 1.47
CA CYS A 142 -15.10 0.88 2.76
C CYS A 142 -15.22 2.09 3.70
N ALA A 143 -15.19 3.31 3.19
CA ALA A 143 -15.36 4.53 3.98
C ALA A 143 -16.72 4.60 4.67
N THR A 144 -17.80 4.00 4.11
CA THR A 144 -19.14 4.01 4.70
C THR A 144 -19.22 3.37 6.09
N PHE A 145 -18.34 2.42 6.40
CA PHE A 145 -18.31 1.72 7.69
C PHE A 145 -17.02 1.95 8.50
N ALA A 146 -16.14 2.82 8.02
CA ALA A 146 -14.86 3.09 8.68
C ALA A 146 -15.02 3.58 10.12
N GLU A 147 -16.00 4.46 10.40
CA GLU A 147 -16.28 4.92 11.76
C GLU A 147 -16.80 3.81 12.68
N LYS A 148 -17.63 2.89 12.15
CA LYS A 148 -18.09 1.74 12.93
C LYS A 148 -16.93 0.82 13.32
N ALA A 149 -16.01 0.62 12.38
CA ALA A 149 -14.78 -0.14 12.64
C ALA A 149 -13.90 0.57 13.68
N GLU A 150 -13.64 1.87 13.54
CA GLU A 150 -12.81 2.66 14.46
C GLU A 150 -13.32 2.59 15.90
N ARG A 151 -14.64 2.66 16.12
CA ARG A 151 -15.24 2.58 17.46
C ARG A 151 -15.04 1.23 18.15
N ARG A 152 -14.81 0.15 17.38
CA ARG A 152 -14.54 -1.19 17.91
C ARG A 152 -13.07 -1.51 18.05
N LEU A 153 -12.21 -0.87 17.24
CA LEU A 153 -10.77 -1.08 17.31
C LEU A 153 -10.23 -0.61 18.66
N SER A 154 -9.46 -1.47 19.32
CA SER A 154 -8.73 -1.11 20.53
C SER A 154 -7.71 0.00 20.27
N ASP A 155 -7.39 0.78 21.28
CA ASP A 155 -6.30 1.76 21.27
C ASP A 155 -4.90 1.13 21.16
N ARG A 156 -4.81 -0.19 21.36
CA ARG A 156 -3.59 -0.99 21.16
C ARG A 156 -3.36 -1.45 19.72
N VAL A 157 -4.27 -1.11 18.80
CA VAL A 157 -4.12 -1.29 17.34
C VAL A 157 -3.76 0.06 16.73
N TYR A 158 -2.61 0.16 16.08
CA TYR A 158 -2.04 1.44 15.65
C TYR A 158 -2.18 1.73 14.15
N SER A 159 -2.06 0.72 13.29
CA SER A 159 -2.14 0.93 11.85
C SER A 159 -3.54 1.34 11.39
N SER A 160 -3.58 2.19 10.38
CA SER A 160 -4.81 2.58 9.66
C SER A 160 -5.96 3.05 10.57
N ARG A 161 -5.62 3.84 11.58
CA ARG A 161 -6.57 4.52 12.47
C ARG A 161 -7.23 5.68 11.73
N LEU A 162 -8.53 5.81 11.92
CA LEU A 162 -9.32 6.83 11.24
C LEU A 162 -8.84 8.26 11.59
N ASN A 163 -8.72 9.09 10.56
CA ASN A 163 -8.39 10.50 10.74
C ASN A 163 -9.65 11.28 11.15
N ALA A 164 -9.54 12.09 12.19
CA ALA A 164 -10.65 12.97 12.60
C ALA A 164 -11.02 13.97 11.49
N ASN A 165 -10.01 14.46 10.74
CA ASN A 165 -10.23 15.28 9.55
C ASN A 165 -10.19 14.40 8.28
N GLN A 166 -11.30 13.80 7.91
CA GLN A 166 -11.41 12.95 6.74
C GLN A 166 -11.11 13.65 5.41
N ARG A 167 -11.17 14.99 5.35
CA ARG A 167 -10.75 15.75 4.16
C ARG A 167 -9.23 15.72 3.96
N ALA A 168 -8.46 15.48 5.00
CA ALA A 168 -7.01 15.34 4.94
C ALA A 168 -6.53 13.92 4.56
N GLY A 169 -7.44 12.94 4.51
CA GLY A 169 -7.20 11.54 4.23
C GLY A 169 -8.04 10.66 5.14
N LEU A 170 -8.31 9.41 4.75
CA LEU A 170 -9.12 8.50 5.54
C LEU A 170 -8.41 8.11 6.85
N PHE A 171 -7.10 7.90 6.79
CA PHE A 171 -6.30 7.44 7.93
C PHE A 171 -5.30 8.49 8.41
N LYS A 172 -4.92 8.38 9.68
CA LYS A 172 -3.78 9.08 10.26
C LYS A 172 -2.48 8.65 9.56
N SER A 173 -1.46 9.50 9.64
CA SER A 173 -0.13 9.20 9.08
C SER A 173 0.38 7.84 9.58
N GLY A 174 0.69 6.92 8.66
CA GLY A 174 1.24 5.61 9.00
C GLY A 174 2.58 5.71 9.71
N ILE A 175 3.43 6.68 9.34
CA ILE A 175 4.73 6.92 9.96
C ILE A 175 4.56 7.33 11.43
N ASP A 176 3.65 8.27 11.71
CA ASP A 176 3.43 8.75 13.08
C ASP A 176 2.82 7.65 13.96
N GLN A 177 1.90 6.85 13.38
CA GLN A 177 1.34 5.71 14.08
C GLN A 177 2.40 4.62 14.35
N TRP A 178 3.32 4.39 13.43
CA TRP A 178 4.45 3.46 13.62
C TRP A 178 5.41 3.94 14.71
N LYS A 179 5.77 5.23 14.71
CA LYS A 179 6.58 5.82 15.78
C LYS A 179 5.90 5.67 17.14
N LYS A 180 4.62 6.02 17.21
CA LYS A 180 3.82 5.89 18.43
C LYS A 180 3.72 4.44 18.92
N PHE A 181 3.56 3.47 18.01
CA PHE A 181 3.58 2.04 18.33
C PHE A 181 4.91 1.62 18.95
N ASN A 182 6.05 2.03 18.35
CA ASN A 182 7.38 1.74 18.88
C ASN A 182 7.60 2.39 20.26
N GLU A 183 7.34 3.67 20.39
CA GLU A 183 7.50 4.43 21.65
C GLU A 183 6.67 3.82 22.78
N THR A 184 5.40 3.50 22.47
CA THR A 184 4.51 2.94 23.49
C THR A 184 4.95 1.55 23.91
N THR A 185 5.26 0.65 22.97
CA THR A 185 5.70 -0.71 23.32
C THR A 185 7.05 -0.72 24.04
N ASN A 186 7.96 0.19 23.68
CA ASN A 186 9.25 0.36 24.37
C ASN A 186 9.07 0.89 25.81
N ARG A 187 8.07 1.75 26.04
CA ARG A 187 7.71 2.20 27.39
C ARG A 187 7.07 1.07 28.20
N GLU A 188 6.15 0.32 27.60
CA GLU A 188 5.46 -0.80 28.27
C GLU A 188 6.42 -1.87 28.78
N VAL A 189 7.49 -2.15 28.07
CA VAL A 189 8.53 -3.09 28.52
C VAL A 189 9.14 -2.67 29.87
N ARG A 190 9.23 -1.36 30.14
CA ARG A 190 9.79 -0.83 31.40
C ARG A 190 8.81 -0.96 32.58
N THR A 191 7.52 -1.08 32.30
CA THR A 191 6.45 -1.07 33.32
C THR A 191 5.78 -2.43 33.49
N ALA A 192 5.62 -3.19 32.41
CA ALA A 192 4.87 -4.45 32.38
C ALA A 192 5.77 -5.70 32.30
N GLY A 193 7.10 -5.54 32.33
CA GLY A 193 8.07 -6.63 32.35
C GLY A 193 9.03 -6.64 31.16
N PRO A 194 10.24 -7.17 31.35
CA PRO A 194 11.31 -7.05 30.37
C PRO A 194 11.17 -8.01 29.17
N TRP A 195 10.26 -8.97 29.21
CA TRP A 195 10.14 -9.97 28.16
C TRP A 195 9.18 -9.53 27.05
N MET A 196 9.64 -9.66 25.80
CA MET A 196 8.85 -9.33 24.62
C MET A 196 8.87 -10.47 23.60
N ALA A 197 7.70 -10.77 23.01
CA ALA A 197 7.62 -11.47 21.74
C ALA A 197 7.34 -10.46 20.62
N LYS A 198 8.07 -10.56 19.52
CA LYS A 198 7.77 -9.91 18.24
C LYS A 198 7.42 -10.99 17.24
N THR A 199 6.34 -10.84 16.50
CA THR A 199 5.92 -11.76 15.46
C THR A 199 5.19 -11.04 14.33
N ASP A 200 5.00 -11.73 13.21
CA ASP A 200 4.43 -11.19 11.99
C ASP A 200 3.50 -12.25 11.36
N LEU A 201 2.51 -11.84 10.59
CA LEU A 201 1.62 -12.74 9.86
C LEU A 201 2.20 -13.06 8.47
N VAL A 202 2.15 -14.34 8.08
CA VAL A 202 2.61 -14.77 6.75
C VAL A 202 1.59 -14.35 5.70
N SER A 203 2.04 -13.63 4.67
CA SER A 203 1.22 -13.25 3.51
C SER A 203 -0.17 -12.71 3.88
N TYR A 204 -0.22 -11.83 4.88
CA TYR A 204 -1.44 -11.44 5.58
C TYR A 204 -2.61 -11.10 4.65
N PHE A 205 -2.41 -10.15 3.73
CA PHE A 205 -3.47 -9.72 2.82
C PHE A 205 -3.87 -10.79 1.80
N GLU A 206 -2.96 -11.70 1.45
CA GLU A 206 -3.21 -12.78 0.50
C GLU A 206 -4.00 -13.94 1.10
N THR A 207 -3.97 -14.09 2.45
CA THR A 207 -4.61 -15.19 3.17
C THR A 207 -5.97 -14.82 3.78
N ILE A 208 -6.40 -13.57 3.71
CA ILE A 208 -7.69 -13.13 4.25
C ILE A 208 -8.83 -13.87 3.55
N SER A 209 -9.57 -14.72 4.30
CA SER A 209 -10.76 -15.41 3.81
C SER A 209 -11.91 -14.45 3.61
N HIS A 210 -12.49 -14.41 2.40
CA HIS A 210 -13.68 -13.59 2.12
C HIS A 210 -14.86 -13.98 3.01
N LYS A 211 -15.09 -15.27 3.22
CA LYS A 211 -16.15 -15.75 4.12
C LYS A 211 -16.04 -15.12 5.51
N VAL A 212 -14.89 -15.28 6.15
CA VAL A 212 -14.64 -14.76 7.50
C VAL A 212 -14.69 -13.23 7.53
N LEU A 213 -14.16 -12.55 6.51
CA LEU A 213 -14.23 -11.09 6.39
C LEU A 213 -15.68 -10.60 6.34
N PHE A 214 -16.53 -11.22 5.53
CA PHE A 214 -17.94 -10.82 5.41
C PHE A 214 -18.77 -11.20 6.65
N GLU A 215 -18.40 -12.22 7.42
CA GLU A 215 -18.94 -12.47 8.75
C GLU A 215 -18.61 -11.30 9.70
N GLU A 216 -17.38 -10.80 9.72
CA GLU A 216 -17.01 -9.63 10.54
C GLU A 216 -17.75 -8.35 10.11
N LEU A 217 -17.89 -8.12 8.81
CA LEU A 217 -18.66 -6.98 8.30
C LEU A 217 -20.15 -7.09 8.71
N THR A 218 -20.71 -8.30 8.78
CA THR A 218 -22.07 -8.52 9.26
C THR A 218 -22.18 -8.21 10.75
N LEU A 219 -21.19 -8.59 11.55
CA LEU A 219 -21.14 -8.24 12.97
C LEU A 219 -20.93 -6.74 13.24
N LEU A 220 -20.32 -6.03 12.30
CA LEU A 220 -20.25 -4.56 12.29
C LEU A 220 -21.56 -3.91 11.81
N GLN A 221 -22.58 -4.71 11.50
CA GLN A 221 -23.85 -4.22 10.96
C GLN A 221 -23.66 -3.36 9.69
N VAL A 222 -22.76 -3.80 8.81
CA VAL A 222 -22.60 -3.22 7.48
C VAL A 222 -23.80 -3.67 6.63
N PRO A 223 -24.56 -2.74 6.02
CA PRO A 223 -25.74 -3.08 5.21
C PRO A 223 -25.39 -3.96 4.00
N GLU A 224 -26.36 -4.78 3.52
CA GLU A 224 -26.13 -5.70 2.41
C GLU A 224 -25.92 -4.97 1.07
N ASP A 225 -26.52 -3.80 0.90
CA ASP A 225 -26.32 -2.93 -0.26
C ASP A 225 -24.88 -2.38 -0.38
N ILE A 226 -24.12 -2.39 0.71
CA ILE A 226 -22.67 -2.10 0.74
C ILE A 226 -21.86 -3.40 0.60
N LYS A 227 -22.24 -4.45 1.33
CA LYS A 227 -21.48 -5.73 1.32
C LYS A 227 -21.53 -6.43 -0.03
N ARG A 228 -22.68 -6.40 -0.72
CA ARG A 228 -22.83 -7.08 -2.02
C ARG A 228 -21.86 -6.56 -3.08
N PRO A 229 -21.84 -5.25 -3.43
CA PRO A 229 -20.89 -4.75 -4.42
C PRO A 229 -19.44 -4.92 -3.95
N LEU A 230 -19.13 -4.76 -2.66
CA LEU A 230 -17.78 -5.02 -2.14
C LEU A 230 -17.34 -6.47 -2.35
N ARG A 231 -18.26 -7.43 -2.14
CA ARG A 231 -18.02 -8.86 -2.36
C ARG A 231 -17.74 -9.15 -3.84
N GLU A 232 -18.51 -8.56 -4.73
CA GLU A 232 -18.32 -8.77 -6.16
C GLU A 232 -17.00 -8.14 -6.68
N LEU A 233 -16.62 -6.95 -6.19
CA LEU A 233 -15.32 -6.37 -6.48
C LEU A 233 -14.18 -7.31 -6.05
N LEU A 234 -14.20 -7.79 -4.79
CA LEU A 234 -13.17 -8.70 -4.29
C LEU A 234 -13.13 -10.03 -5.06
N ARG A 235 -14.29 -10.55 -5.46
CA ARG A 235 -14.39 -11.74 -6.33
C ARG A 235 -13.77 -11.49 -7.70
N GLY A 236 -14.07 -10.37 -8.33
CA GLY A 236 -13.52 -10.02 -9.63
C GLY A 236 -11.99 -9.95 -9.64
N TRP A 237 -11.39 -9.52 -8.52
CA TRP A 237 -9.92 -9.47 -8.40
C TRP A 237 -9.28 -10.77 -7.89
N ARG A 238 -10.04 -11.67 -7.23
CA ARG A 238 -9.55 -12.88 -6.57
C ARG A 238 -10.53 -14.06 -6.70
N PHE A 239 -11.21 -14.16 -7.85
CA PHE A 239 -12.36 -15.05 -8.01
C PHE A 239 -12.07 -16.55 -7.82
N GLU A 240 -10.87 -17.02 -8.16
CA GLU A 240 -10.54 -18.44 -8.11
C GLU A 240 -10.36 -18.97 -6.68
N THR A 241 -9.85 -18.15 -5.77
CA THR A 241 -9.43 -18.60 -4.45
C THR A 241 -10.41 -18.27 -3.32
N GLN A 242 -11.28 -17.27 -3.51
CA GLN A 242 -12.10 -16.65 -2.45
C GLN A 242 -11.28 -16.22 -1.20
N HIS A 243 -9.98 -16.01 -1.40
CA HIS A 243 -9.03 -15.54 -0.40
C HIS A 243 -8.21 -14.39 -0.98
N GLY A 244 -7.75 -13.54 -0.08
CA GLY A 244 -6.91 -12.42 -0.41
C GLY A 244 -7.70 -11.17 -0.79
N ILE A 245 -7.12 -10.04 -0.42
CA ILE A 245 -7.58 -8.69 -0.77
C ILE A 245 -6.44 -7.94 -1.44
N PRO A 246 -6.72 -6.94 -2.28
CA PRO A 246 -5.67 -6.22 -3.01
C PRO A 246 -4.59 -5.66 -2.08
N ILE A 247 -3.31 -5.88 -2.40
CA ILE A 247 -2.19 -5.33 -1.63
C ILE A 247 -1.86 -3.95 -2.17
N GLY A 248 -1.91 -2.94 -1.31
CA GLY A 248 -1.60 -1.54 -1.64
C GLY A 248 -2.69 -0.56 -1.24
N PRO A 249 -3.96 -0.74 -1.65
CA PRO A 249 -5.03 0.19 -1.34
C PRO A 249 -5.26 0.40 0.17
N ASP A 250 -5.55 1.63 0.56
CA ASP A 250 -5.92 1.99 1.95
C ASP A 250 -7.17 1.24 2.42
N ALA A 251 -8.13 0.99 1.54
CA ALA A 251 -9.33 0.19 1.83
C ALA A 251 -8.97 -1.23 2.33
N SER A 252 -7.96 -1.86 1.74
CA SER A 252 -7.50 -3.18 2.20
C SER A 252 -6.92 -3.14 3.60
N ARG A 253 -6.25 -2.04 3.98
CA ARG A 253 -5.73 -1.88 5.35
C ARG A 253 -6.85 -1.79 6.39
N LEU A 254 -7.98 -1.14 6.05
CA LEU A 254 -9.16 -1.12 6.90
C LEU A 254 -9.76 -2.53 7.05
N LEU A 255 -9.94 -3.24 5.93
CA LEU A 255 -10.45 -4.61 5.95
C LEU A 255 -9.54 -5.56 6.72
N GLY A 256 -8.22 -5.40 6.60
CA GLY A 256 -7.25 -6.13 7.41
C GLY A 256 -7.46 -5.88 8.92
N ASN A 257 -7.62 -4.63 9.35
CA ASN A 257 -7.93 -4.35 10.75
C ASN A 257 -9.24 -5.01 11.22
N ILE A 258 -10.29 -4.94 10.39
CA ILE A 258 -11.59 -5.57 10.70
C ILE A 258 -11.42 -7.10 10.81
N PHE A 259 -10.65 -7.71 9.92
CA PHE A 259 -10.40 -9.14 9.94
C PHE A 259 -9.74 -9.62 11.24
N MET A 260 -8.80 -8.84 11.81
CA MET A 260 -8.10 -9.18 13.06
C MET A 260 -8.86 -8.78 14.32
N MET A 261 -9.93 -8.03 14.22
CA MET A 261 -10.62 -7.40 15.36
C MET A 261 -10.99 -8.40 16.46
N ARG A 262 -11.48 -9.59 16.12
CA ARG A 262 -11.77 -10.63 17.13
C ARG A 262 -10.54 -11.23 17.79
N VAL A 263 -9.43 -11.32 17.06
CA VAL A 263 -8.17 -11.78 17.65
C VAL A 263 -7.70 -10.75 18.65
N ASP A 264 -7.73 -9.46 18.26
CA ASP A 264 -7.38 -8.35 19.14
C ASP A 264 -8.24 -8.34 20.41
N GLU A 265 -9.58 -8.40 20.24
CA GLU A 265 -10.53 -8.44 21.35
C GLU A 265 -10.27 -9.62 22.30
N THR A 266 -10.03 -10.81 21.74
CA THR A 266 -9.80 -12.01 22.56
C THR A 266 -8.49 -11.94 23.34
N MET A 267 -7.42 -11.51 22.70
CA MET A 267 -6.12 -11.35 23.38
C MET A 267 -6.23 -10.34 24.53
N LEU A 268 -6.90 -9.21 24.30
CA LEU A 268 -7.07 -8.18 25.33
C LEU A 268 -8.04 -8.58 26.43
N ASP A 269 -9.12 -9.28 26.11
CA ASP A 269 -10.11 -9.77 27.07
C ASP A 269 -9.53 -10.86 28.00
N GLU A 270 -8.57 -11.64 27.51
CA GLU A 270 -7.81 -12.61 28.30
C GLU A 270 -6.70 -11.95 29.15
N GLY A 271 -6.53 -10.64 29.04
CA GLY A 271 -5.59 -9.86 29.85
C GLY A 271 -4.15 -9.85 29.34
N TRP A 272 -3.92 -10.31 28.12
CA TRP A 272 -2.57 -10.27 27.54
C TRP A 272 -2.14 -8.82 27.22
N ASN A 273 -0.90 -8.48 27.50
CA ASN A 273 -0.32 -7.18 27.10
C ASN A 273 0.10 -7.23 25.62
N TYR A 274 -0.90 -7.12 24.75
CA TYR A 274 -0.87 -7.33 23.31
C TYR A 274 -0.96 -5.99 22.58
N TRP A 275 -0.15 -5.82 21.53
CA TRP A 275 -0.04 -4.62 20.71
C TRP A 275 0.11 -4.99 19.24
N ARG A 276 -0.56 -4.28 18.34
CA ARG A 276 -0.52 -4.58 16.92
C ARG A 276 -0.38 -3.34 16.03
N TYR A 277 0.48 -3.48 15.03
CA TYR A 277 0.56 -2.56 13.89
C TYR A 277 0.40 -3.37 12.60
N MET A 278 -0.81 -3.48 12.05
CA MET A 278 -1.20 -4.32 10.91
C MET A 278 -0.88 -5.81 11.15
N ASP A 279 0.15 -6.33 10.49
CA ASP A 279 0.68 -7.69 10.63
C ASP A 279 1.79 -7.83 11.68
N ASP A 280 2.42 -6.71 12.07
CA ASP A 280 3.40 -6.68 13.16
C ASP A 280 2.71 -6.74 14.53
N ILE A 281 3.07 -7.75 15.33
CA ILE A 281 2.48 -7.99 16.64
C ILE A 281 3.57 -8.03 17.72
N ARG A 282 3.30 -7.39 18.86
CA ARG A 282 4.14 -7.46 20.06
C ARG A 282 3.33 -7.89 21.27
N ILE A 283 3.93 -8.76 22.07
CA ILE A 283 3.38 -9.20 23.35
C ILE A 283 4.45 -8.98 24.40
N ILE A 284 4.06 -8.39 25.54
CA ILE A 284 4.98 -8.02 26.62
C ILE A 284 4.54 -8.70 27.92
N ALA A 285 5.48 -9.23 28.71
CA ALA A 285 5.19 -9.89 29.97
C ALA A 285 6.37 -9.85 30.96
N ASN A 286 6.11 -10.27 32.19
CA ASN A 286 7.11 -10.33 33.26
C ASN A 286 8.10 -11.50 33.12
N SER A 287 7.74 -12.53 32.36
CA SER A 287 8.57 -13.72 32.19
C SER A 287 8.49 -14.30 30.78
N GLU A 288 9.53 -15.01 30.37
CA GLU A 288 9.56 -15.77 29.12
C GLU A 288 8.38 -16.74 29.00
N ARG A 289 8.10 -17.47 30.10
CA ARG A 289 7.00 -18.45 30.15
C ARG A 289 5.65 -17.79 29.83
N GLU A 290 5.41 -16.61 30.35
CA GLU A 290 4.15 -15.86 30.15
C GLU A 290 4.04 -15.37 28.70
N VAL A 291 5.10 -14.76 28.16
CA VAL A 291 5.16 -14.32 26.77
C VAL A 291 4.95 -15.48 25.80
N VAL A 292 5.59 -16.64 26.03
CA VAL A 292 5.43 -17.83 25.19
C VAL A 292 4.00 -18.39 25.28
N ARG A 293 3.37 -18.37 26.45
CA ARG A 293 1.95 -18.76 26.59
C ARG A 293 1.03 -17.85 25.79
N ALA A 294 1.23 -16.54 25.87
CA ALA A 294 0.46 -15.57 25.10
C ALA A 294 0.68 -15.72 23.59
N LEU A 295 1.92 -15.97 23.15
CA LEU A 295 2.25 -16.21 21.75
C LEU A 295 1.57 -17.48 21.22
N ARG A 296 1.57 -18.58 21.97
CA ARG A 296 0.83 -19.81 21.61
C ARG A 296 -0.67 -19.57 21.55
N ARG A 297 -1.20 -18.75 22.44
CA ARG A 297 -2.62 -18.38 22.40
C ARG A 297 -2.95 -17.60 21.14
N LEU A 298 -2.13 -16.59 20.77
CA LEU A 298 -2.25 -15.86 19.53
C LEU A 298 -2.20 -16.79 18.32
N GLU A 299 -1.26 -17.73 18.30
CA GLU A 299 -1.12 -18.72 17.22
C GLU A 299 -2.41 -19.51 17.01
N VAL A 300 -3.01 -20.02 18.08
CA VAL A 300 -4.29 -20.74 18.01
C VAL A 300 -5.41 -19.85 17.45
N LEU A 301 -5.51 -18.61 17.92
CA LEU A 301 -6.52 -17.66 17.44
C LEU A 301 -6.33 -17.34 15.95
N CYS A 302 -5.10 -17.13 15.51
CA CYS A 302 -4.79 -16.88 14.10
C CYS A 302 -5.16 -18.09 13.23
N ARG A 303 -4.81 -19.32 13.65
CA ARG A 303 -5.16 -20.55 12.92
C ARG A 303 -6.66 -20.74 12.75
N THR A 304 -7.49 -20.37 13.73
CA THR A 304 -8.96 -20.46 13.59
C THR A 304 -9.51 -19.54 12.49
N ARG A 305 -8.69 -18.59 12.02
CA ARG A 305 -9.04 -17.65 10.95
C ARG A 305 -8.27 -17.91 9.65
N GLY A 306 -7.51 -19.01 9.58
CA GLY A 306 -6.69 -19.36 8.43
C GLY A 306 -5.38 -18.56 8.32
N LEU A 307 -4.97 -17.88 9.40
CA LEU A 307 -3.72 -17.09 9.43
C LEU A 307 -2.58 -17.88 10.08
N LEU A 308 -1.36 -17.63 9.63
CA LEU A 308 -0.14 -18.25 10.17
C LEU A 308 0.84 -17.18 10.67
N LEU A 309 1.44 -17.45 11.83
CA LEU A 309 2.56 -16.63 12.32
C LEU A 309 3.85 -16.99 11.57
N SER A 310 4.67 -16.02 11.31
CA SER A 310 5.96 -16.19 10.64
C SER A 310 7.01 -16.70 11.60
N SER A 311 7.33 -17.98 11.55
CA SER A 311 8.39 -18.57 12.40
C SER A 311 9.74 -17.86 12.27
N PRO A 312 10.24 -17.54 11.05
CA PRO A 312 11.54 -16.85 10.90
C PRO A 312 11.56 -15.43 11.48
N LYS A 313 10.39 -14.76 11.57
CA LYS A 313 10.28 -13.41 12.13
C LYS A 313 9.86 -13.39 13.59
N THR A 314 9.47 -14.55 14.15
CA THR A 314 9.09 -14.64 15.55
C THR A 314 10.34 -14.68 16.42
N LYS A 315 10.45 -13.69 17.30
CA LYS A 315 11.55 -13.57 18.28
C LYS A 315 10.96 -13.43 19.67
N VAL A 316 11.56 -14.11 20.65
CA VAL A 316 11.24 -13.98 22.07
C VAL A 316 12.52 -13.68 22.81
N GLY A 317 12.53 -12.70 23.70
CA GLY A 317 13.71 -12.34 24.48
C GLY A 317 13.47 -11.18 25.43
N GLU A 318 14.47 -10.90 26.25
CA GLU A 318 14.50 -9.70 27.07
C GLU A 318 14.81 -8.47 26.20
N TYR A 319 14.14 -7.40 26.54
CA TYR A 319 14.34 -6.11 25.86
C TYR A 319 15.52 -5.33 26.49
N PRO A 320 16.39 -4.68 25.72
CA PRO A 320 16.39 -4.59 24.26
C PRO A 320 16.95 -5.84 23.58
N MET A 321 16.24 -6.38 22.60
CA MET A 321 16.61 -7.62 21.88
C MET A 321 17.82 -7.45 20.92
N GLY A 322 18.83 -6.69 21.26
CA GLY A 322 20.04 -6.53 20.44
C GLY A 322 19.88 -5.77 19.11
N GLU A 323 18.73 -5.16 18.85
CA GLU A 323 18.46 -4.42 17.60
C GLU A 323 18.88 -2.94 17.65
N ALA A 324 19.42 -2.45 18.79
CA ALA A 324 19.68 -1.04 19.03
C ALA A 324 20.83 -0.43 18.20
N THR A 325 21.71 -1.25 17.62
CA THR A 325 22.95 -0.74 16.98
C THR A 325 22.77 -0.34 15.51
N ASP A 326 21.81 -0.92 14.78
CA ASP A 326 21.63 -0.61 13.36
C ASP A 326 20.82 0.69 13.15
N ASP A 327 19.87 1.02 14.02
CA ASP A 327 19.05 2.25 13.93
C ASP A 327 19.83 3.49 14.35
N ASP A 328 20.70 3.40 15.36
CA ASP A 328 21.51 4.53 15.83
C ASP A 328 22.41 5.12 14.73
N SER A 329 22.95 4.25 13.86
CA SER A 329 23.78 4.70 12.74
C SER A 329 22.98 5.42 11.65
N LEU A 330 21.73 5.02 11.43
CA LEU A 330 20.82 5.70 10.49
C LEU A 330 20.38 7.05 11.03
N ASP A 331 20.03 7.12 12.31
CA ASP A 331 19.58 8.35 12.98
C ASP A 331 20.69 9.40 13.02
N LEU A 332 21.91 8.99 13.32
CA LEU A 332 23.08 9.88 13.30
C LEU A 332 23.37 10.41 11.88
N ALA A 333 23.34 9.53 10.87
CA ALA A 333 23.55 9.94 9.49
C ALA A 333 22.43 10.85 8.98
N ASP A 334 21.18 10.61 9.41
CA ASP A 334 20.03 11.47 9.10
C ASP A 334 20.16 12.85 9.77
N TYR A 335 20.63 12.88 11.00
CA TYR A 335 20.92 14.13 11.71
C TYR A 335 21.97 14.96 10.95
N PHE A 336 23.09 14.35 10.54
CA PHE A 336 24.12 15.04 9.74
C PHE A 336 23.55 15.57 8.42
N PHE A 337 22.77 14.76 7.74
CA PHE A 337 22.15 15.13 6.46
C PHE A 337 21.19 16.31 6.61
N ARG A 338 20.30 16.29 7.60
CA ARG A 338 19.29 17.35 7.84
C ARG A 338 19.92 18.69 8.24
N ASN A 339 21.05 18.63 8.93
CA ASN A 339 21.77 19.83 9.36
C ASN A 339 22.84 20.30 8.37
N GLY A 340 22.90 19.67 7.16
CA GLY A 340 23.85 20.07 6.11
C GLY A 340 25.32 19.89 6.49
N LEU A 341 25.64 18.96 7.40
CA LEU A 341 26.99 18.76 7.90
C LEU A 341 27.85 17.97 6.88
N ASP A 342 29.12 18.31 6.78
CA ASP A 342 30.06 17.67 5.83
C ASP A 342 30.22 16.17 6.07
N GLU A 343 30.07 15.71 7.30
CA GLU A 343 30.09 14.30 7.70
C GLU A 343 28.97 13.47 7.07
N ALA A 344 27.87 14.10 6.64
CA ALA A 344 26.71 13.42 6.08
C ALA A 344 27.09 12.50 4.93
N ARG A 345 27.85 12.99 3.94
CA ARG A 345 28.28 12.19 2.79
C ARG A 345 29.08 10.95 3.21
N LYS A 346 30.01 11.10 4.12
CA LYS A 346 30.87 10.01 4.61
C LYS A 346 30.05 8.97 5.39
N ALA A 347 29.17 9.41 6.28
CA ALA A 347 28.30 8.53 7.07
C ALA A 347 27.35 7.74 6.18
N ILE A 348 26.67 8.40 5.23
CA ILE A 348 25.69 7.75 4.34
C ILE A 348 26.39 6.80 3.36
N ARG A 349 27.57 7.15 2.80
CA ARG A 349 28.37 6.24 1.99
C ARG A 349 28.79 4.98 2.77
N LYS A 350 29.14 5.11 4.05
CA LYS A 350 29.47 3.97 4.93
C LYS A 350 28.26 3.04 5.09
N ILE A 351 27.06 3.60 5.32
CA ILE A 351 25.82 2.84 5.43
C ILE A 351 25.54 2.09 4.11
N LEU A 352 25.62 2.77 2.96
CA LEU A 352 25.44 2.11 1.67
C LEU A 352 26.47 1.00 1.47
N HIS A 353 27.74 1.28 1.78
CA HIS A 353 28.81 0.29 1.63
C HIS A 353 28.54 -0.97 2.45
N SER A 354 28.25 -0.83 3.75
CA SER A 354 27.95 -1.95 4.63
C SER A 354 26.70 -2.71 4.17
N SER A 355 25.66 -2.02 3.67
CA SER A 355 24.43 -2.67 3.18
C SER A 355 24.63 -3.55 1.95
N LEU A 356 25.69 -3.30 1.16
CA LEU A 356 26.01 -4.01 -0.09
C LEU A 356 27.09 -5.10 0.08
N LEU A 357 27.71 -5.23 1.24
CA LEU A 357 28.80 -6.21 1.48
C LEU A 357 28.27 -7.62 1.74
N ASP A 358 27.15 -7.73 2.43
CA ASP A 358 26.59 -9.02 2.83
C ASP A 358 26.08 -9.85 1.65
N LYS A 359 25.96 -11.16 1.83
CA LYS A 359 25.32 -12.07 0.85
C LYS A 359 23.88 -11.63 0.53
N SER A 360 23.16 -11.10 1.51
CA SER A 360 21.86 -10.45 1.36
C SER A 360 21.98 -8.95 1.59
N ILE A 361 21.38 -8.12 0.73
CA ILE A 361 21.37 -6.68 0.90
C ILE A 361 20.52 -6.29 2.11
N LYS A 362 21.03 -5.40 2.97
CA LYS A 362 20.22 -4.72 3.98
C LYS A 362 19.37 -3.64 3.28
N THR A 363 18.23 -4.04 2.71
CA THR A 363 17.39 -3.19 1.84
C THR A 363 17.00 -1.86 2.50
N ARG A 364 16.65 -1.85 3.79
CA ARG A 364 16.33 -0.62 4.53
C ARG A 364 17.47 0.40 4.52
N HIS A 365 18.70 -0.06 4.74
CA HIS A 365 19.90 0.79 4.72
C HIS A 365 20.25 1.28 3.32
N ALA A 366 20.11 0.40 2.31
CA ALA A 366 20.31 0.76 0.92
C ALA A 366 19.31 1.85 0.48
N ARG A 367 18.03 1.69 0.76
CA ARG A 367 16.98 2.68 0.49
C ARG A 367 17.25 4.02 1.16
N PHE A 368 17.59 3.98 2.46
CA PHE A 368 17.95 5.17 3.22
C PHE A 368 19.10 5.95 2.57
N ALA A 369 20.16 5.24 2.19
CA ALA A 369 21.37 5.83 1.65
C ALA A 369 21.15 6.36 0.21
N LEU A 370 20.50 5.59 -0.67
CA LEU A 370 20.26 5.96 -2.08
C LEU A 370 19.49 7.28 -2.20
N VAL A 371 18.42 7.44 -1.42
CA VAL A 371 17.62 8.68 -1.42
C VAL A 371 18.48 9.89 -1.08
N ARG A 372 19.27 9.80 -0.02
CA ARG A 372 20.08 10.92 0.48
C ARG A 372 21.28 11.22 -0.40
N LEU A 373 21.96 10.19 -0.92
CA LEU A 373 23.08 10.36 -1.86
C LEU A 373 22.60 10.93 -3.20
N GLY A 374 21.38 10.57 -3.65
CA GLY A 374 20.75 11.21 -4.79
C GLY A 374 20.45 12.70 -4.55
N ALA A 375 19.95 13.07 -3.36
CA ALA A 375 19.74 14.45 -2.96
C ALA A 375 21.04 15.27 -2.91
N LEU A 376 22.12 14.64 -2.46
CA LEU A 376 23.45 15.26 -2.42
C LEU A 376 24.16 15.26 -3.78
N VAL A 377 23.58 14.66 -4.81
CA VAL A 377 24.20 14.43 -6.13
C VAL A 377 25.60 13.81 -5.97
N ASP A 378 25.67 12.75 -5.16
CA ASP A 378 26.95 12.12 -4.81
C ASP A 378 27.36 11.06 -5.83
N ARG A 379 28.23 11.46 -6.77
CA ARG A 379 28.71 10.60 -7.86
C ARG A 379 29.67 9.47 -7.40
N ALA A 380 30.31 9.61 -6.24
CA ALA A 380 31.38 8.70 -5.81
C ALA A 380 30.94 7.24 -5.66
N VAL A 381 29.66 6.98 -5.49
CA VAL A 381 29.10 5.62 -5.32
C VAL A 381 28.46 5.07 -6.59
N LEU A 382 28.37 5.85 -7.68
CA LEU A 382 27.66 5.49 -8.92
C LEU A 382 28.13 4.14 -9.49
N ALA A 383 29.41 3.98 -9.75
CA ALA A 383 29.96 2.72 -10.30
C ALA A 383 29.70 1.51 -9.38
N LYS A 384 29.61 1.71 -8.08
CA LYS A 384 29.32 0.65 -7.13
C LYS A 384 27.85 0.24 -7.18
N ILE A 385 26.93 1.20 -7.31
CA ILE A 385 25.49 0.94 -7.44
C ILE A 385 25.23 0.19 -8.74
N LEU A 386 25.80 0.62 -9.86
CA LEU A 386 25.64 -0.04 -11.16
C LEU A 386 26.07 -1.51 -11.14
N ARG A 387 27.24 -1.80 -10.55
CA ARG A 387 27.72 -3.19 -10.40
C ARG A 387 26.89 -4.08 -9.49
N ARG A 388 25.94 -3.51 -8.75
CA ARG A 388 25.07 -4.21 -7.79
C ARG A 388 23.59 -3.99 -8.09
N LEU A 389 23.27 -3.47 -9.27
CA LEU A 389 21.89 -3.12 -9.63
C LEU A 389 20.98 -4.37 -9.64
N ASP A 390 21.53 -5.51 -10.05
CA ASP A 390 20.88 -6.83 -10.00
C ASP A 390 20.44 -7.24 -8.58
N ARG A 391 21.15 -6.78 -7.55
CA ARG A 391 20.87 -7.06 -6.14
C ARG A 391 19.98 -6.00 -5.49
N LEU A 392 19.83 -4.83 -6.11
CA LEU A 392 19.05 -3.70 -5.61
C LEU A 392 17.59 -3.71 -6.06
N LYS A 393 17.08 -4.88 -6.50
CA LYS A 393 15.71 -5.01 -7.04
C LYS A 393 14.63 -4.50 -6.08
N GLU A 394 14.72 -4.80 -4.79
CA GLU A 394 13.80 -4.28 -3.77
C GLU A 394 13.89 -2.75 -3.58
N ALA A 395 15.03 -2.16 -3.89
CA ALA A 395 15.28 -0.73 -3.80
C ALA A 395 15.24 -0.03 -5.18
N SER A 396 14.50 -0.59 -6.15
CA SER A 396 14.38 -0.04 -7.50
C SER A 396 13.90 1.41 -7.54
N PRO A 397 12.88 1.83 -6.76
CA PRO A 397 12.47 3.24 -6.70
C PRO A 397 13.59 4.18 -6.29
N GLU A 398 14.31 3.81 -5.24
CA GLU A 398 15.39 4.63 -4.68
C GLU A 398 16.64 4.59 -5.57
N SER A 399 16.88 3.46 -6.25
CA SER A 399 17.95 3.34 -7.25
C SER A 399 17.66 4.23 -8.46
N ALA A 400 16.44 4.20 -9.00
CA ALA A 400 16.01 5.05 -10.09
C ALA A 400 16.12 6.54 -9.72
N LEU A 401 15.72 6.90 -8.49
CA LEU A 401 15.82 8.25 -7.96
C LEU A 401 17.28 8.73 -7.88
N TYR A 402 18.20 7.86 -7.46
CA TYR A 402 19.63 8.17 -7.43
C TYR A 402 20.19 8.31 -8.86
N LEU A 403 19.91 7.34 -9.74
CA LEU A 403 20.43 7.30 -11.11
C LEU A 403 19.96 8.49 -11.95
N ARG A 404 18.74 8.98 -11.73
CA ARG A 404 18.19 10.15 -12.39
C ARG A 404 19.14 11.35 -12.39
N SER A 405 19.86 11.57 -11.28
CA SER A 405 20.76 12.71 -11.15
C SER A 405 21.94 12.68 -12.13
N PHE A 406 22.20 11.54 -12.76
CA PHE A 406 23.32 11.30 -13.65
C PHE A 406 22.90 10.74 -15.02
N ILE A 407 21.60 10.60 -15.26
CA ILE A 407 21.03 9.85 -16.40
C ILE A 407 21.44 10.40 -17.77
N SER A 408 21.84 11.67 -17.85
CA SER A 408 22.32 12.31 -19.07
C SER A 408 23.84 12.14 -19.29
N GLU A 409 24.57 11.48 -18.35
CA GLU A 409 25.98 11.18 -18.54
C GLU A 409 26.17 9.97 -19.47
N THR A 410 26.95 10.14 -20.54
CA THR A 410 27.19 9.07 -21.53
C THR A 410 27.72 7.77 -20.91
N ALA A 411 28.60 7.88 -19.90
CA ALA A 411 29.14 6.71 -19.21
C ALA A 411 28.02 5.92 -18.48
N LEU A 412 27.09 6.61 -17.80
CA LEU A 412 25.95 5.93 -17.16
C LEU A 412 25.02 5.31 -18.20
N GLN A 413 24.76 5.99 -19.30
CA GLN A 413 23.92 5.47 -20.39
C GLN A 413 24.48 4.16 -20.94
N GLN A 414 25.81 4.08 -21.17
CA GLN A 414 26.48 2.87 -21.62
C GLN A 414 26.36 1.72 -20.59
N GLU A 415 26.56 2.00 -19.31
CA GLU A 415 26.43 1.01 -18.24
C GLU A 415 24.99 0.48 -18.11
N ILE A 416 24.00 1.35 -18.19
CA ILE A 416 22.58 0.92 -18.20
C ILE A 416 22.31 0.07 -19.44
N THR A 417 22.78 0.49 -20.61
CA THR A 417 22.64 -0.28 -21.85
C THR A 417 23.24 -1.68 -21.72
N ALA A 418 24.46 -1.77 -21.17
CA ALA A 418 25.13 -3.05 -20.92
C ALA A 418 24.35 -3.92 -19.92
N TYR A 419 23.80 -3.32 -18.88
CA TYR A 419 22.95 -4.03 -17.91
C TYR A 419 21.69 -4.60 -18.54
N LEU A 420 21.01 -3.84 -19.40
CA LEU A 420 19.78 -4.27 -20.10
C LEU A 420 20.05 -5.30 -21.20
N ALA A 421 21.26 -5.31 -21.80
CA ALA A 421 21.66 -6.25 -22.82
C ALA A 421 22.36 -7.50 -22.27
N GLY A 422 22.55 -7.60 -20.95
CA GLY A 422 23.33 -8.67 -20.31
C GLY A 422 22.85 -10.09 -20.66
N PRO A 423 23.75 -11.07 -20.75
CA PRO A 423 23.42 -12.45 -21.06
C PRO A 423 22.75 -13.11 -19.86
N GLY A 424 21.51 -13.32 -19.92
CA GLY A 424 20.82 -14.05 -18.87
C GLY A 424 19.41 -13.54 -18.69
N GLU A 425 18.56 -14.07 -19.48
CA GLU A 425 17.15 -14.16 -19.15
C GLU A 425 16.94 -14.87 -17.83
N PRO A 426 16.07 -14.37 -17.03
CA PRO A 426 15.34 -13.11 -17.04
C PRO A 426 15.92 -12.17 -15.99
N GLY A 427 16.99 -11.45 -16.33
CA GLY A 427 17.77 -10.72 -15.32
C GLY A 427 17.07 -9.52 -14.71
N VAL A 428 16.29 -8.79 -15.48
CA VAL A 428 15.64 -7.55 -15.02
C VAL A 428 14.15 -7.81 -14.83
N GLU A 429 13.73 -7.93 -13.57
CA GLU A 429 12.32 -8.11 -13.24
C GLU A 429 11.48 -6.91 -13.71
N GLU A 430 10.26 -7.14 -14.16
CA GLU A 430 9.33 -6.11 -14.66
C GLU A 430 9.23 -4.88 -13.73
N TYR A 431 9.24 -5.13 -12.42
CA TYR A 431 9.24 -4.08 -11.41
C TYR A 431 10.47 -3.16 -11.53
N GLN A 432 11.65 -3.72 -11.66
CA GLN A 432 12.89 -2.96 -11.83
C GLN A 432 12.95 -2.28 -13.19
N GLN A 433 12.48 -2.95 -14.25
CA GLN A 433 12.38 -2.37 -15.59
C GLN A 433 11.51 -1.11 -15.59
N ALA A 434 10.35 -1.13 -14.91
CA ALA A 434 9.47 0.03 -14.82
C ALA A 434 10.17 1.25 -14.20
N TRP A 435 10.93 1.04 -13.12
CA TRP A 435 11.66 2.12 -12.46
C TRP A 435 12.87 2.61 -13.28
N LEU A 436 13.57 1.71 -13.98
CA LEU A 436 14.64 2.10 -14.89
C LEU A 436 14.11 2.88 -16.09
N LEU A 437 13.02 2.44 -16.73
CA LEU A 437 12.37 3.18 -17.81
C LEU A 437 11.93 4.58 -17.35
N ALA A 438 11.40 4.69 -16.13
CA ALA A 438 11.06 5.99 -15.57
C ALA A 438 12.30 6.88 -15.37
N ALA A 439 13.45 6.32 -14.96
CA ALA A 439 14.71 7.08 -14.89
C ALA A 439 15.23 7.49 -16.27
N MET A 440 15.14 6.60 -17.27
CA MET A 440 15.55 6.88 -18.65
C MET A 440 14.72 7.99 -19.28
N LEU A 441 13.44 8.13 -18.91
CA LEU A 441 12.55 9.21 -19.36
C LEU A 441 12.92 10.60 -18.79
N GLU A 442 13.83 10.67 -17.82
CA GLU A 442 14.34 11.94 -17.26
C GLU A 442 15.61 12.44 -17.99
N VAL A 443 16.05 11.75 -19.05
CA VAL A 443 17.21 12.15 -19.83
C VAL A 443 17.03 13.55 -20.43
N LEU A 444 18.07 14.37 -20.41
CA LEU A 444 18.11 15.66 -21.09
C LEU A 444 18.66 15.45 -22.49
N GLY A 445 17.90 15.87 -23.51
CA GLY A 445 18.23 15.63 -24.91
C GLY A 445 17.71 14.29 -25.44
N ASP A 446 18.29 13.84 -26.55
CA ASP A 446 17.86 12.61 -27.21
C ASP A 446 18.37 11.37 -26.44
N PRO A 447 17.51 10.37 -26.19
CA PRO A 447 17.94 9.13 -25.57
C PRO A 447 18.81 8.29 -26.51
N PRO A 448 19.72 7.44 -25.99
CA PRO A 448 20.48 6.51 -26.80
C PRO A 448 19.58 5.61 -27.66
N ARG A 449 20.04 5.31 -28.88
CA ARG A 449 19.28 4.48 -29.83
C ARG A 449 18.99 3.08 -29.26
N GLU A 450 19.92 2.53 -28.52
CA GLU A 450 19.79 1.22 -27.87
C GLU A 450 18.64 1.20 -26.86
N TRP A 451 18.41 2.31 -26.16
CA TRP A 451 17.28 2.47 -25.24
C TRP A 451 15.93 2.46 -25.97
N ILE A 452 15.89 3.11 -27.15
CA ILE A 452 14.69 3.12 -28.00
C ILE A 452 14.39 1.71 -28.51
N ILE A 453 15.41 0.98 -28.97
CA ILE A 453 15.26 -0.41 -29.45
C ILE A 453 14.77 -1.31 -28.31
N TYR A 454 15.35 -1.17 -27.11
CA TYR A 454 14.93 -1.91 -25.92
C TYR A 454 13.46 -1.60 -25.56
N ALA A 455 13.12 -0.33 -25.46
CA ALA A 455 11.75 0.08 -25.13
C ALA A 455 10.73 -0.33 -26.22
N TRP A 456 11.14 -0.32 -27.48
CA TRP A 456 10.27 -0.74 -28.58
C TRP A 456 9.86 -2.22 -28.46
N ARG A 457 10.77 -3.10 -28.11
CA ARG A 457 10.47 -4.53 -27.85
C ARG A 457 9.44 -4.68 -26.73
N ILE A 458 9.61 -3.96 -25.64
CA ILE A 458 8.66 -3.98 -24.52
C ILE A 458 7.29 -3.44 -24.95
N THR A 459 7.25 -2.37 -25.73
CA THR A 459 6.01 -1.72 -26.18
C THR A 459 5.16 -2.65 -27.03
N GLN A 460 5.79 -3.43 -27.92
CA GLN A 460 5.11 -4.33 -28.86
C GLN A 460 4.65 -5.64 -28.20
N ASP A 461 5.36 -6.14 -27.21
CA ASP A 461 5.05 -7.42 -26.58
C ASP A 461 3.78 -7.32 -25.75
N ALA A 462 2.73 -8.01 -26.21
CA ALA A 462 1.42 -8.04 -25.55
C ALA A 462 1.44 -8.77 -24.19
N ASN A 463 2.45 -9.60 -23.91
CA ASN A 463 2.59 -10.27 -22.62
C ASN A 463 3.05 -9.31 -21.52
N ASN A 464 3.68 -8.19 -21.89
CA ASN A 464 4.06 -7.18 -20.92
C ASN A 464 2.82 -6.44 -20.37
N PRO A 465 2.77 -6.17 -19.04
CA PRO A 465 1.66 -5.44 -18.45
C PRO A 465 1.59 -4.01 -18.98
N SER A 466 0.37 -3.44 -19.01
CA SER A 466 0.13 -2.12 -19.61
C SER A 466 0.97 -1.00 -18.99
N TYR A 467 1.25 -1.04 -17.69
CA TYR A 467 2.10 -0.02 -17.05
C TYR A 467 3.53 0.00 -17.62
N LEU A 468 4.10 -1.19 -17.88
CA LEU A 468 5.45 -1.32 -18.43
C LEU A 468 5.48 -0.88 -19.89
N ARG A 469 4.49 -1.32 -20.68
CA ARG A 469 4.33 -0.91 -22.08
C ARG A 469 4.12 0.61 -22.21
N ASN A 470 3.38 1.22 -21.29
CA ASN A 470 3.17 2.67 -21.27
C ASN A 470 4.46 3.46 -21.01
N LEU A 471 5.28 3.03 -20.06
CA LEU A 471 6.58 3.66 -19.81
C LEU A 471 7.51 3.51 -21.02
N ALA A 472 7.58 2.30 -21.58
CA ALA A 472 8.37 2.02 -22.77
C ALA A 472 7.90 2.84 -23.99
N ALA A 473 6.59 2.92 -24.25
CA ALA A 473 6.02 3.72 -25.33
C ALA A 473 6.39 5.20 -25.21
N ASN A 474 6.43 5.75 -23.99
CA ASN A 474 6.86 7.13 -23.75
C ASN A 474 8.34 7.34 -24.06
N LEU A 475 9.20 6.35 -23.81
CA LEU A 475 10.62 6.42 -24.18
C LEU A 475 10.80 6.28 -25.69
N VAL A 476 10.08 5.36 -26.33
CA VAL A 476 10.04 5.19 -27.80
C VAL A 476 9.65 6.50 -28.51
N ALA A 477 8.67 7.22 -27.96
CA ALA A 477 8.20 8.48 -28.54
C ALA A 477 9.27 9.58 -28.59
N LEU A 478 10.23 9.57 -27.65
CA LEU A 478 11.36 10.52 -27.65
C LEU A 478 12.30 10.32 -28.84
N GLY A 479 12.39 9.09 -29.38
CA GLY A 479 13.20 8.80 -30.56
C GLY A 479 12.64 9.36 -31.87
N LYS A 480 11.37 9.78 -31.89
CA LYS A 480 10.67 10.41 -33.03
C LYS A 480 10.74 9.62 -34.34
N ASP A 481 10.93 8.31 -34.26
CA ASP A 481 10.94 7.45 -35.43
C ASP A 481 9.54 7.41 -36.07
N PRO A 482 9.41 7.64 -37.41
CA PRO A 482 8.11 7.70 -38.08
C PRO A 482 7.30 6.42 -37.97
N GLU A 483 7.93 5.25 -38.03
CA GLU A 483 7.28 3.94 -37.93
C GLU A 483 6.73 3.72 -36.52
N HIS A 484 7.54 4.01 -35.51
CA HIS A 484 7.13 3.95 -34.11
C HIS A 484 5.96 4.91 -33.82
N LEU A 485 6.02 6.14 -34.32
CA LEU A 485 4.94 7.11 -34.17
C LEU A 485 3.66 6.69 -34.88
N ALA A 486 3.77 6.06 -36.05
CA ALA A 486 2.61 5.52 -36.77
C ALA A 486 1.93 4.40 -35.97
N TRP A 487 2.71 3.50 -35.37
CA TRP A 487 2.18 2.46 -34.50
C TRP A 487 1.50 3.04 -33.25
N LEU A 488 2.11 4.06 -32.60
CA LEU A 488 1.50 4.74 -31.46
C LEU A 488 0.17 5.40 -31.82
N ARG A 489 0.08 6.08 -32.97
CA ARG A 489 -1.18 6.68 -33.46
C ARG A 489 -2.25 5.61 -33.69
N LYS A 490 -1.89 4.49 -34.35
CA LYS A 490 -2.79 3.37 -34.57
C LYS A 490 -3.30 2.79 -33.23
N THR A 491 -2.40 2.57 -32.28
CA THR A 491 -2.74 2.05 -30.95
C THR A 491 -3.69 2.99 -30.19
N ALA A 492 -3.46 4.30 -30.25
CA ALA A 492 -4.35 5.28 -29.62
C ALA A 492 -5.77 5.28 -30.19
N ILE A 493 -5.92 4.96 -31.47
CA ILE A 493 -7.21 4.97 -32.19
C ILE A 493 -7.94 3.61 -32.03
N GLU A 494 -7.23 2.50 -32.15
CA GLU A 494 -7.84 1.17 -32.34
C GLU A 494 -7.87 0.30 -31.08
N ASN A 495 -7.06 0.58 -30.06
CA ASN A 495 -6.92 -0.30 -28.91
C ASN A 495 -8.13 -0.21 -27.95
N TYR A 496 -8.52 -1.37 -27.40
CA TYR A 496 -9.65 -1.48 -26.46
C TYR A 496 -9.24 -1.37 -24.99
N ASN A 497 -7.95 -1.42 -24.67
CA ASN A 497 -7.47 -1.24 -23.29
C ASN A 497 -7.28 0.24 -22.97
N PRO A 498 -8.12 0.86 -22.14
CA PRO A 498 -8.07 2.30 -21.86
C PRO A 498 -6.76 2.71 -21.17
N ALA A 499 -6.15 1.84 -20.37
CA ALA A 499 -4.87 2.14 -19.72
C ALA A 499 -3.73 2.26 -20.76
N LEU A 500 -3.71 1.37 -21.76
CA LEU A 500 -2.73 1.42 -22.84
C LEU A 500 -2.97 2.64 -23.75
N VAL A 501 -4.22 2.94 -24.09
CA VAL A 501 -4.58 4.14 -24.88
C VAL A 501 -4.14 5.40 -24.14
N ARG A 502 -4.40 5.51 -22.82
CA ARG A 502 -3.94 6.63 -22.00
C ARG A 502 -2.42 6.83 -22.10
N GLY A 503 -1.65 5.76 -21.89
CA GLY A 503 -0.19 5.82 -21.98
C GLY A 503 0.31 6.22 -23.37
N THR A 504 -0.38 5.78 -24.42
CA THR A 504 -0.05 6.11 -25.82
C THR A 504 -0.37 7.57 -26.16
N LEU A 505 -1.49 8.14 -25.66
CA LEU A 505 -1.77 9.58 -25.80
C LEU A 505 -0.69 10.42 -25.13
N VAL A 506 -0.21 10.02 -23.96
CA VAL A 506 0.91 10.69 -23.26
C VAL A 506 2.20 10.59 -24.06
N ALA A 507 2.49 9.43 -24.65
CA ALA A 507 3.66 9.22 -25.50
C ALA A 507 3.63 10.14 -26.73
N LEU A 508 2.48 10.24 -27.43
CA LEU A 508 2.30 11.16 -28.56
C LEU A 508 2.42 12.63 -28.14
N ALA A 509 1.90 13.00 -26.97
CA ALA A 509 2.06 14.34 -26.43
C ALA A 509 3.54 14.66 -26.14
N ARG A 510 4.29 13.69 -25.58
CA ARG A 510 5.73 13.82 -25.31
C ARG A 510 6.55 14.01 -26.59
N ALA A 511 6.15 13.38 -27.68
CA ALA A 511 6.78 13.55 -29.01
C ALA A 511 6.39 14.86 -29.72
N GLY A 512 5.37 15.58 -29.22
CA GLY A 512 4.76 16.72 -29.93
C GLY A 512 3.84 16.32 -31.09
N GLU A 513 3.40 15.05 -31.11
CA GLU A 513 2.61 14.43 -32.21
C GLU A 513 1.14 14.17 -31.83
N LEU A 514 0.68 14.67 -30.70
CA LEU A 514 -0.71 14.52 -30.27
C LEU A 514 -1.61 15.46 -31.07
N ARG A 515 -2.42 14.90 -31.99
CA ARG A 515 -3.33 15.63 -32.86
C ARG A 515 -4.78 15.44 -32.46
N GLN A 516 -5.62 16.45 -32.67
CA GLN A 516 -7.03 16.48 -32.29
C GLN A 516 -7.82 15.25 -32.77
N PRO A 517 -7.74 14.80 -34.04
CA PRO A 517 -8.50 13.64 -34.50
C PRO A 517 -8.17 12.33 -33.74
N ILE A 518 -6.92 12.18 -33.29
CA ILE A 518 -6.49 11.03 -32.48
C ILE A 518 -7.15 11.09 -31.10
N VAL A 519 -7.15 12.27 -30.49
CA VAL A 519 -7.78 12.52 -29.18
C VAL A 519 -9.28 12.25 -29.26
N ASP A 520 -9.97 12.78 -30.28
CA ASP A 520 -11.41 12.61 -30.45
C ASP A 520 -11.79 11.14 -30.66
N SER A 521 -10.99 10.39 -31.43
CA SER A 521 -11.17 8.96 -31.62
C SER A 521 -10.97 8.18 -30.32
N ALA A 522 -9.90 8.46 -29.57
CA ALA A 522 -9.61 7.82 -28.30
C ALA A 522 -10.71 8.10 -27.25
N VAL A 523 -11.15 9.35 -27.11
CA VAL A 523 -12.20 9.77 -26.15
C VAL A 523 -13.57 9.24 -26.55
N SER A 524 -13.90 9.15 -27.85
CA SER A 524 -15.17 8.57 -28.28
C SER A 524 -15.29 7.08 -27.92
N ARG A 525 -14.18 6.36 -27.93
CA ARG A 525 -14.10 4.95 -27.54
C ARG A 525 -14.01 4.74 -26.02
N HIS A 526 -13.29 5.63 -25.34
CA HIS A 526 -12.99 5.58 -23.91
C HIS A 526 -13.28 6.92 -23.25
N THR A 527 -14.54 7.15 -22.89
CA THR A 527 -15.00 8.45 -22.36
C THR A 527 -14.28 8.88 -21.08
N GLN A 528 -13.79 7.93 -20.28
CA GLN A 528 -12.99 8.17 -19.08
C GLN A 528 -11.64 8.85 -19.38
N LEU A 529 -11.15 8.82 -20.64
CA LEU A 529 -9.90 9.48 -21.04
C LEU A 529 -10.08 10.97 -21.35
N ARG A 530 -11.28 11.54 -21.22
CA ARG A 530 -11.53 12.97 -21.43
C ARG A 530 -10.65 13.83 -20.53
N CYS A 531 -10.54 13.49 -19.24
CA CYS A 531 -9.68 14.21 -18.29
C CYS A 531 -8.20 14.17 -18.71
N THR A 532 -7.71 13.03 -19.18
CA THR A 532 -6.34 12.90 -19.72
C THR A 532 -6.15 13.79 -20.94
N ALA A 533 -7.10 13.81 -21.88
CA ALA A 533 -7.06 14.63 -23.06
C ALA A 533 -7.04 16.14 -22.73
N GLU A 534 -7.87 16.58 -21.82
CA GLU A 534 -7.93 17.97 -21.34
C GLU A 534 -6.63 18.37 -20.63
N TYR A 535 -6.10 17.49 -19.77
CA TYR A 535 -4.82 17.69 -19.09
C TYR A 535 -3.69 17.90 -20.10
N LEU A 536 -3.57 17.01 -21.10
CA LEU A 536 -2.51 17.07 -22.11
C LEU A 536 -2.61 18.34 -22.97
N ARG A 537 -3.81 18.87 -23.24
CA ARG A 537 -4.01 20.13 -23.97
C ARG A 537 -3.62 21.37 -23.14
N SER A 538 -3.84 21.31 -21.83
CA SER A 538 -3.63 22.46 -20.93
C SER A 538 -2.18 22.62 -20.45
N ARG A 539 -1.30 21.65 -20.71
CA ARG A 539 0.07 21.61 -20.18
C ARG A 539 1.13 21.79 -21.26
N ALA A 540 2.07 22.68 -21.00
CA ALA A 540 3.24 22.88 -21.84
C ALA A 540 4.33 21.81 -21.62
N SER A 541 4.35 21.16 -20.46
CA SER A 541 5.31 20.11 -20.10
C SER A 541 4.66 19.01 -19.28
N LEU A 542 5.16 17.78 -19.46
CA LEU A 542 4.72 16.62 -18.70
C LEU A 542 5.48 16.51 -17.36
N PRO A 543 4.87 15.91 -16.34
CA PRO A 543 5.50 15.77 -15.03
C PRO A 543 6.72 14.84 -15.08
N SER A 544 7.74 15.12 -14.27
CA SER A 544 8.83 14.20 -14.01
C SER A 544 8.31 12.97 -13.27
N LEU A 545 8.62 11.76 -13.75
CA LEU A 545 8.05 10.51 -13.21
C LEU A 545 8.64 10.11 -11.85
N ILE A 546 9.87 10.53 -11.58
CA ILE A 546 10.61 10.17 -10.36
C ILE A 546 10.57 11.28 -9.29
N GLN A 547 9.77 12.31 -9.46
CA GLN A 547 9.52 13.25 -8.36
C GLN A 547 8.63 12.61 -7.32
N VAL A 548 9.16 12.33 -6.21
CA VAL A 548 8.58 11.39 -5.29
C VAL A 548 8.23 12.03 -3.98
N GLY A 549 7.17 11.50 -3.38
CA GLY A 549 6.97 11.59 -1.95
C GLY A 549 8.18 11.16 -1.11
N LEU A 550 9.14 10.42 -1.67
CA LEU A 550 10.47 10.17 -1.10
C LEU A 550 11.28 11.45 -0.89
N TRP A 551 11.22 12.42 -1.82
CA TRP A 551 11.91 13.72 -1.70
C TRP A 551 11.13 14.74 -0.88
N SER A 552 9.81 14.73 -0.88
CA SER A 552 9.04 15.65 -0.04
C SER A 552 9.31 15.42 1.44
N ARG A 553 9.49 14.15 1.84
CA ARG A 553 9.90 13.78 3.21
C ARG A 553 11.32 14.26 3.58
N VAL A 554 12.17 14.53 2.60
CA VAL A 554 13.54 15.02 2.79
C VAL A 554 13.62 16.54 2.68
N ARG A 555 12.82 17.17 1.78
CA ARG A 555 12.82 18.63 1.58
C ARG A 555 12.01 19.42 2.60
N GLU A 556 10.97 18.87 3.20
CA GLU A 556 10.22 19.58 4.27
C GLU A 556 11.08 19.87 5.50
N VAL A 557 12.24 19.24 5.60
CA VAL A 557 13.19 19.44 6.69
C VAL A 557 14.34 20.38 6.31
N SER A 558 14.58 20.66 5.01
CA SER A 558 15.63 21.59 4.57
C SER A 558 15.15 23.03 4.41
N ASN A 559 13.86 23.31 4.63
CA ASN A 559 13.26 24.65 4.54
C ASN A 559 12.70 25.14 5.89
N THR A 560 13.03 24.47 6.99
CA THR A 560 12.87 24.95 8.37
C THR A 560 14.24 25.13 9.00
#